data_c95a408b38de4c2989a6c45b6b7a0e05
#
_entry.id   c95a408b38de4c2989a6c45b6b7a0e05
#
_cell.length_a   1.000
_cell.length_b   1.000
_cell.length_c   1.000
_cell.angle_alpha   90.00
_cell.angle_beta   90.00
_cell.angle_gamma   90.00
#
_symmetry.space_group_name_H-M   'P 1'
#
loop_
_entity.id
_entity.type
_entity.pdbx_description
1 polymer ?
#
loop_
_entity_poly.entity_id
_entity_poly.type
_entity_poly.pdbx_seq_one_letter_code
_entity_poly.pdbx_strand_id
1 'polypeptide(L)'
;MAKKATKIKTPKGVRLKIVNPDSAGIDVADGELQVCVPEDRDGDNNRRFGSFTEDLDSICDWLKACRIKTVAMEATGVYWMSLFIKLKDAGFDVVLANPTQVKNFLEEKTDAADAESLMLQHSYGLVKPSFQPENLARKIRNLSRHRLSIVKKSGQETQRIQKAMEMMNIKLSTVISDILGKSGQAII
;
A
#
# COMPACT_ATOMS: atom_id res chain seq x y z
N MET A 1 -23.89 -1.67 24.69
CA MET A 1 -22.63 -1.06 25.20
C MET A 1 -22.28 0.09 24.27
N ALA A 2 -22.17 1.31 24.76
CA ALA A 2 -21.85 2.47 23.93
C ALA A 2 -20.42 2.36 23.42
N LYS A 3 -20.22 2.37 22.08
CA LYS A 3 -18.89 2.41 21.44
C LYS A 3 -18.20 3.71 21.86
N LYS A 4 -17.01 3.62 22.47
CA LYS A 4 -16.17 4.78 22.75
C LYS A 4 -15.75 5.40 21.43
N ALA A 5 -16.17 6.63 21.17
CA ALA A 5 -15.72 7.37 19.98
C ALA A 5 -14.20 7.51 20.00
N THR A 6 -13.55 7.12 18.90
CA THR A 6 -12.11 7.25 18.70
C THR A 6 -11.73 8.73 18.71
N LYS A 7 -10.97 9.17 19.68
CA LYS A 7 -10.56 10.57 19.83
C LYS A 7 -9.19 10.79 19.22
N ILE A 8 -9.10 11.66 18.22
CA ILE A 8 -7.82 12.15 17.72
C ILE A 8 -7.15 12.98 18.83
N LYS A 9 -5.88 12.67 19.14
CA LYS A 9 -5.07 13.50 20.06
C LYS A 9 -4.79 14.85 19.41
N THR A 10 -5.56 15.88 19.78
CA THR A 10 -5.28 17.26 19.37
C THR A 10 -4.53 18.00 20.48
N PRO A 11 -3.57 18.87 20.14
CA PRO A 11 -2.99 19.79 21.10
C PRO A 11 -4.07 20.64 21.76
N LYS A 12 -3.93 20.95 23.04
CA LYS A 12 -4.90 21.79 23.77
C LYS A 12 -5.10 23.12 23.04
N GLY A 13 -6.37 23.43 22.70
CA GLY A 13 -6.76 24.70 22.06
C GLY A 13 -6.91 24.67 20.54
N VAL A 14 -6.58 23.57 19.85
CA VAL A 14 -6.77 23.45 18.40
C VAL A 14 -8.15 22.83 18.13
N ARG A 15 -9.02 23.59 17.45
CA ARG A 15 -10.28 23.06 16.87
C ARG A 15 -10.00 22.65 15.42
N LEU A 16 -9.98 21.35 15.16
CA LEU A 16 -9.89 20.83 13.80
C LEU A 16 -11.23 21.09 13.09
N LYS A 17 -11.17 21.66 11.88
CA LYS A 17 -12.32 21.83 10.99
C LYS A 17 -12.38 20.65 10.03
N ILE A 18 -13.56 20.08 9.84
CA ILE A 18 -13.80 19.06 8.81
C ILE A 18 -13.59 19.71 7.43
N VAL A 19 -12.66 19.18 6.66
CA VAL A 19 -12.31 19.60 5.29
C VAL A 19 -13.02 18.72 4.28
N ASN A 20 -13.06 17.39 4.54
CA ASN A 20 -13.67 16.40 3.67
C ASN A 20 -14.82 15.69 4.41
N PRO A 21 -16.05 16.24 4.41
CA PRO A 21 -17.17 15.63 5.13
C PRO A 21 -17.66 14.31 4.51
N ASP A 22 -17.45 14.13 3.21
CA ASP A 22 -17.86 12.95 2.44
C ASP A 22 -16.67 12.00 2.24
N SER A 23 -15.91 11.72 3.31
CA SER A 23 -14.67 10.94 3.27
C SER A 23 -14.86 9.50 3.77
N ALA A 24 -14.08 8.58 3.24
CA ALA A 24 -13.92 7.22 3.76
C ALA A 24 -12.45 6.89 3.99
N GLY A 25 -12.20 5.93 4.88
CA GLY A 25 -10.88 5.35 5.12
C GLY A 25 -10.88 3.87 4.80
N ILE A 26 -9.83 3.40 4.14
CA ILE A 26 -9.67 1.98 3.80
C ILE A 26 -8.31 1.50 4.28
N ASP A 27 -8.34 0.52 5.18
CA ASP A 27 -7.16 -0.27 5.52
C ASP A 27 -7.08 -1.48 4.59
N VAL A 28 -5.89 -1.70 4.02
CA VAL A 28 -5.66 -2.71 2.97
C VAL A 28 -4.71 -3.78 3.49
N ALA A 29 -5.23 -4.99 3.70
CA ALA A 29 -4.45 -6.17 4.05
C ALA A 29 -4.45 -7.21 2.91
N ASP A 30 -3.70 -8.28 3.08
CA ASP A 30 -3.70 -9.40 2.15
C ASP A 30 -5.01 -10.20 2.26
N GLY A 31 -5.84 -10.13 1.24
CA GLY A 31 -7.12 -10.84 1.16
C GLY A 31 -8.30 -10.16 1.84
N GLU A 32 -8.09 -9.09 2.62
CA GLU A 32 -9.14 -8.42 3.38
C GLU A 32 -9.00 -6.90 3.32
N LEU A 33 -10.14 -6.23 3.23
CA LEU A 33 -10.24 -4.79 3.13
C LEU A 33 -11.20 -4.29 4.22
N GLN A 34 -10.70 -3.46 5.12
CA GLN A 34 -11.55 -2.82 6.12
C GLN A 34 -11.88 -1.41 5.66
N VAL A 35 -13.17 -1.09 5.56
CA VAL A 35 -13.66 0.17 5.02
C VAL A 35 -14.52 0.88 6.06
N CYS A 36 -14.16 2.12 6.37
CA CYS A 36 -14.87 2.95 7.33
C CYS A 36 -15.42 4.23 6.68
N VAL A 37 -16.69 4.53 6.95
CA VAL A 37 -17.37 5.77 6.56
C VAL A 37 -17.82 6.52 7.82
N PRO A 38 -18.20 7.81 7.75
CA PRO A 38 -18.74 8.53 8.90
C PRO A 38 -20.01 7.88 9.46
N GLU A 39 -20.18 7.91 10.78
CA GLU A 39 -21.32 7.28 11.49
C GLU A 39 -22.70 7.81 11.03
N ASP A 40 -22.78 9.06 10.54
CA ASP A 40 -24.01 9.66 10.02
C ASP A 40 -24.42 9.12 8.63
N ARG A 41 -23.60 8.29 7.99
CA ARG A 41 -23.84 7.76 6.65
C ARG A 41 -24.39 6.34 6.67
N ASP A 42 -23.99 5.53 7.63
CA ASP A 42 -24.48 4.15 7.81
C ASP A 42 -24.34 3.74 9.28
N GLY A 43 -25.36 3.08 9.83
CA GLY A 43 -25.33 2.56 11.20
C GLY A 43 -24.29 1.44 11.41
N ASP A 44 -23.93 0.72 10.34
CA ASP A 44 -22.80 -0.22 10.29
C ASP A 44 -21.67 0.41 9.45
N ASN A 45 -21.05 1.43 10.02
CA ASN A 45 -20.14 2.34 9.34
C ASN A 45 -18.73 1.81 9.13
N ASN A 46 -18.39 0.62 9.65
CA ASN A 46 -17.07 0.04 9.56
C ASN A 46 -17.16 -1.43 9.15
N ARG A 47 -17.04 -1.71 7.86
CA ARG A 47 -17.31 -3.01 7.25
C ARG A 47 -16.04 -3.66 6.70
N ARG A 48 -16.05 -4.99 6.75
CA ARG A 48 -15.01 -5.85 6.19
C ARG A 48 -15.48 -6.44 4.87
N PHE A 49 -14.60 -6.40 3.89
CA PHE A 49 -14.81 -6.94 2.55
C PHE A 49 -13.65 -7.88 2.18
N GLY A 50 -13.90 -8.79 1.23
CA GLY A 50 -12.84 -9.55 0.58
C GLY A 50 -12.06 -8.70 -0.44
N SER A 51 -11.15 -9.35 -1.15
CA SER A 51 -10.30 -8.70 -2.16
C SER A 51 -10.58 -9.15 -3.60
N PHE A 52 -11.62 -9.98 -3.81
CA PHE A 52 -12.03 -10.41 -5.15
C PHE A 52 -12.75 -9.28 -5.88
N THR A 53 -12.85 -9.39 -7.22
CA THR A 53 -13.44 -8.34 -8.05
C THR A 53 -14.87 -7.97 -7.62
N GLU A 54 -15.68 -8.94 -7.23
CA GLU A 54 -17.05 -8.75 -6.75
C GLU A 54 -17.10 -7.97 -5.43
N ASP A 55 -16.11 -8.21 -4.54
CA ASP A 55 -15.98 -7.47 -3.30
C ASP A 55 -15.64 -6.00 -3.56
N LEU A 56 -14.73 -5.75 -4.53
CA LEU A 56 -14.36 -4.39 -4.92
C LEU A 56 -15.54 -3.64 -5.53
N ASP A 57 -16.40 -4.31 -6.29
CA ASP A 57 -17.65 -3.74 -6.80
C ASP A 57 -18.59 -3.41 -5.64
N SER A 58 -18.76 -4.32 -4.69
CA SER A 58 -19.58 -4.14 -3.49
C SER A 58 -19.12 -2.94 -2.64
N ILE A 59 -17.79 -2.73 -2.51
CA ILE A 59 -17.23 -1.56 -1.86
C ILE A 59 -17.64 -0.28 -2.59
N CYS A 60 -17.48 -0.24 -3.92
CA CYS A 60 -17.84 0.94 -4.71
C CYS A 60 -19.33 1.29 -4.58
N ASP A 61 -20.20 0.28 -4.62
CA ASP A 61 -21.64 0.46 -4.51
C ASP A 61 -22.05 0.94 -3.12
N TRP A 62 -21.47 0.37 -2.06
CA TRP A 62 -21.71 0.81 -0.70
C TRP A 62 -21.23 2.25 -0.45
N LEU A 63 -20.04 2.60 -0.92
CA LEU A 63 -19.50 3.96 -0.81
C LEU A 63 -20.39 4.99 -1.55
N LYS A 64 -20.94 4.62 -2.72
CA LYS A 64 -21.92 5.46 -3.45
C LYS A 64 -23.22 5.63 -2.66
N ALA A 65 -23.75 4.54 -2.09
CA ALA A 65 -24.94 4.57 -1.25
C ALA A 65 -24.75 5.48 -0.02
N CYS A 66 -23.55 5.47 0.58
CA CYS A 66 -23.14 6.34 1.67
C CYS A 66 -22.81 7.79 1.22
N ARG A 67 -22.92 8.12 -0.07
CA ARG A 67 -22.63 9.44 -0.65
C ARG A 67 -21.18 9.89 -0.40
N ILE A 68 -20.26 8.98 -0.38
CA ILE A 68 -18.82 9.28 -0.25
C ILE A 68 -18.30 9.85 -1.58
N LYS A 69 -17.40 10.82 -1.50
CA LYS A 69 -16.76 11.45 -2.65
C LYS A 69 -15.26 11.22 -2.68
N THR A 70 -14.63 11.16 -1.50
CA THR A 70 -13.19 11.02 -1.40
C THR A 70 -12.81 9.89 -0.46
N VAL A 71 -11.78 9.14 -0.81
CA VAL A 71 -11.36 7.93 -0.12
C VAL A 71 -9.87 8.02 0.19
N ALA A 72 -9.48 7.86 1.44
CA ALA A 72 -8.09 7.63 1.81
C ALA A 72 -7.84 6.13 1.97
N MET A 73 -6.73 5.64 1.43
CA MET A 73 -6.32 4.26 1.59
C MET A 73 -4.82 4.16 1.86
N GLU A 74 -4.42 3.14 2.62
CA GLU A 74 -3.01 2.90 2.90
C GLU A 74 -2.32 2.18 1.74
N ALA A 75 -1.07 2.58 1.44
CA ALA A 75 -0.25 2.01 0.37
C ALA A 75 0.56 0.79 0.86
N THR A 76 -0.10 -0.23 1.41
CA THR A 76 0.60 -1.42 1.89
C THR A 76 0.85 -2.41 0.76
N GLY A 77 2.12 -2.74 0.51
CA GLY A 77 2.53 -3.71 -0.52
C GLY A 77 2.05 -3.36 -1.93
N VAL A 78 1.37 -4.31 -2.57
CA VAL A 78 0.77 -4.19 -3.92
C VAL A 78 -0.76 -4.32 -3.90
N TYR A 79 -1.33 -4.66 -2.76
CA TYR A 79 -2.74 -5.04 -2.61
C TYR A 79 -3.71 -3.88 -2.86
N TRP A 80 -3.28 -2.65 -2.58
CA TRP A 80 -4.06 -1.43 -2.80
C TRP A 80 -4.37 -1.13 -4.27
N MET A 81 -3.58 -1.69 -5.21
CA MET A 81 -3.54 -1.22 -6.60
C MET A 81 -4.85 -1.50 -7.36
N SER A 82 -5.42 -2.70 -7.20
CA SER A 82 -6.67 -3.08 -7.86
C SER A 82 -7.84 -2.24 -7.37
N LEU A 83 -7.96 -2.06 -6.05
CA LEU A 83 -8.99 -1.23 -5.44
C LEU A 83 -8.83 0.25 -5.84
N PHE A 84 -7.60 0.77 -5.86
CA PHE A 84 -7.30 2.15 -6.27
C PHE A 84 -7.81 2.44 -7.69
N ILE A 85 -7.52 1.54 -8.64
CA ILE A 85 -7.98 1.69 -10.03
C ILE A 85 -9.50 1.63 -10.08
N LYS A 86 -10.11 0.66 -9.40
CA LYS A 86 -11.56 0.48 -9.37
C LYS A 86 -12.30 1.69 -8.81
N LEU A 87 -11.81 2.26 -7.70
CA LEU A 87 -12.38 3.46 -7.10
C LEU A 87 -12.24 4.69 -8.01
N LYS A 88 -11.08 4.86 -8.67
CA LYS A 88 -10.88 5.94 -9.65
C LYS A 88 -11.83 5.81 -10.83
N ASP A 89 -11.99 4.61 -11.38
CA ASP A 89 -12.91 4.34 -12.50
C ASP A 89 -14.36 4.56 -12.09
N ALA A 90 -14.70 4.29 -10.82
CA ALA A 90 -16.02 4.57 -10.25
C ALA A 90 -16.28 6.05 -9.94
N GLY A 91 -15.29 6.94 -10.14
CA GLY A 91 -15.40 8.39 -10.01
C GLY A 91 -15.06 8.96 -8.62
N PHE A 92 -14.48 8.16 -7.72
CA PHE A 92 -14.03 8.66 -6.41
C PHE A 92 -12.71 9.43 -6.52
N ASP A 93 -12.56 10.45 -5.68
CA ASP A 93 -11.25 11.05 -5.44
C ASP A 93 -10.47 10.22 -4.42
N VAL A 94 -9.39 9.57 -4.89
CA VAL A 94 -8.64 8.61 -4.05
C VAL A 94 -7.29 9.18 -3.67
N VAL A 95 -7.07 9.25 -2.36
CA VAL A 95 -5.83 9.68 -1.72
C VAL A 95 -5.09 8.46 -1.17
N LEU A 96 -3.91 8.21 -1.69
CA LEU A 96 -3.04 7.15 -1.18
C LEU A 96 -2.17 7.71 -0.05
N ALA A 97 -2.37 7.20 1.16
CA ALA A 97 -1.63 7.62 2.34
C ALA A 97 -0.28 6.88 2.46
N ASN A 98 0.72 7.56 3.03
CA ASN A 98 1.97 6.91 3.37
C ASN A 98 1.82 6.20 4.73
N PRO A 99 2.08 4.87 4.83
CA PRO A 99 1.97 4.10 6.06
C PRO A 99 2.71 4.72 7.25
N THR A 100 3.88 5.29 7.02
CA THR A 100 4.71 5.91 8.08
C THR A 100 4.05 7.13 8.70
N GLN A 101 3.19 7.83 7.97
CA GLN A 101 2.50 9.03 8.46
C GLN A 101 1.21 8.70 9.22
N VAL A 102 0.54 7.61 8.85
CA VAL A 102 -0.74 7.18 9.45
C VAL A 102 -0.53 6.57 10.84
N LYS A 103 0.55 5.80 11.05
CA LYS A 103 0.83 5.04 12.28
C LYS A 103 1.01 5.86 13.56
N ASN A 104 1.12 7.17 13.48
CA ASN A 104 1.44 8.02 14.64
C ASN A 104 0.21 8.50 15.44
N PHE A 105 -1.00 8.10 15.10
CA PHE A 105 -2.22 8.71 15.67
C PHE A 105 -3.07 7.80 16.56
N LEU A 106 -2.84 6.49 16.61
CA LEU A 106 -3.67 5.55 17.37
C LEU A 106 -2.91 4.80 18.47
N GLU A 107 -3.62 4.55 19.58
CA GLU A 107 -3.17 3.72 20.70
C GLU A 107 -3.55 2.24 20.55
N GLU A 108 -4.62 1.92 19.82
CA GLU A 108 -5.08 0.55 19.58
C GLU A 108 -4.82 0.15 18.13
N LYS A 109 -4.20 -1.02 17.93
CA LYS A 109 -3.89 -1.58 16.62
C LYS A 109 -4.90 -2.67 16.26
N THR A 110 -5.94 -2.30 15.55
CA THR A 110 -6.85 -3.24 14.88
C THR A 110 -7.19 -2.67 13.51
N ASP A 111 -7.40 -3.54 12.51
CA ASP A 111 -7.72 -3.12 11.14
C ASP A 111 -8.95 -2.18 11.11
N ALA A 112 -9.95 -2.44 11.95
CA ALA A 112 -11.13 -1.58 12.10
C ALA A 112 -10.77 -0.19 12.67
N ALA A 113 -9.88 -0.13 13.65
CA ALA A 113 -9.40 1.13 14.22
C ALA A 113 -8.50 1.88 13.22
N ASP A 114 -7.72 1.17 12.43
CA ASP A 114 -6.84 1.75 11.42
C ASP A 114 -7.66 2.38 10.27
N ALA A 115 -8.71 1.70 9.76
CA ALA A 115 -9.63 2.25 8.77
C ALA A 115 -10.39 3.48 9.30
N GLU A 116 -10.91 3.43 10.55
CA GLU A 116 -11.59 4.54 11.19
C GLU A 116 -10.66 5.75 11.38
N SER A 117 -9.44 5.51 11.86
CA SER A 117 -8.43 6.54 12.00
C SER A 117 -8.08 7.21 10.69
N LEU A 118 -7.91 6.43 9.64
CA LEU A 118 -7.60 6.94 8.32
C LEU A 118 -8.75 7.78 7.76
N MET A 119 -10.01 7.36 7.96
CA MET A 119 -11.19 8.14 7.63
C MET A 119 -11.22 9.47 8.38
N LEU A 120 -10.99 9.45 9.71
CA LEU A 120 -10.95 10.66 10.53
C LEU A 120 -9.82 11.60 10.11
N GLN A 121 -8.61 11.10 9.93
CA GLN A 121 -7.48 11.91 9.47
C GLN A 121 -7.77 12.54 8.09
N HIS A 122 -8.39 11.79 7.19
CA HIS A 122 -8.77 12.29 5.88
C HIS A 122 -9.89 13.32 5.97
N SER A 123 -10.87 13.13 6.83
CA SER A 123 -11.95 14.10 7.05
C SER A 123 -11.44 15.47 7.52
N TYR A 124 -10.36 15.47 8.29
CA TYR A 124 -9.70 16.71 8.75
C TYR A 124 -8.61 17.24 7.82
N GLY A 125 -8.38 16.60 6.66
CA GLY A 125 -7.36 17.01 5.70
C GLY A 125 -5.93 16.79 6.18
N LEU A 126 -5.69 15.86 7.11
CA LEU A 126 -4.38 15.57 7.69
C LEU A 126 -3.58 14.55 6.87
N VAL A 127 -4.25 13.81 5.99
CA VAL A 127 -3.60 12.83 5.11
C VAL A 127 -2.87 13.53 3.99
N LYS A 128 -1.55 13.35 3.92
CA LYS A 128 -0.74 13.84 2.79
C LYS A 128 -0.78 12.83 1.66
N PRO A 129 -1.20 13.23 0.44
CA PRO A 129 -1.23 12.33 -0.69
C PRO A 129 0.16 11.88 -1.10
N SER A 130 0.33 10.58 -1.28
CA SER A 130 1.51 9.99 -1.94
C SER A 130 1.42 10.21 -3.44
N PHE A 131 2.49 10.71 -4.05
CA PHE A 131 2.52 10.92 -5.50
C PHE A 131 2.36 9.60 -6.24
N GLN A 132 1.33 9.52 -7.07
CA GLN A 132 1.09 8.42 -8.00
C GLN A 132 1.35 8.89 -9.43
N PRO A 133 2.35 8.32 -10.11
CA PRO A 133 2.62 8.68 -11.49
C PRO A 133 1.49 8.21 -12.42
N GLU A 134 1.29 8.91 -13.51
CA GLU A 134 0.39 8.51 -14.59
C GLU A 134 0.72 7.11 -15.15
N ASN A 135 -0.24 6.48 -15.82
CA ASN A 135 -0.16 5.08 -16.25
C ASN A 135 1.14 4.72 -16.99
N LEU A 136 1.59 5.56 -17.93
CA LEU A 136 2.84 5.30 -18.68
C LEU A 136 4.07 5.39 -17.79
N ALA A 137 4.19 6.43 -16.98
CA ALA A 137 5.31 6.63 -16.06
C ALA A 137 5.36 5.52 -15.00
N ARG A 138 4.20 5.03 -14.53
CA ARG A 138 4.09 3.88 -13.62
C ARG A 138 4.59 2.59 -14.27
N LYS A 139 4.20 2.32 -15.52
CA LYS A 139 4.68 1.15 -16.28
C LYS A 139 6.21 1.19 -16.45
N ILE A 140 6.76 2.33 -16.87
CA ILE A 140 8.21 2.52 -17.03
C ILE A 140 8.94 2.31 -15.70
N ARG A 141 8.43 2.89 -14.62
CA ARG A 141 9.00 2.72 -13.27
C ARG A 141 9.01 1.25 -12.85
N ASN A 142 7.92 0.51 -13.05
CA ASN A 142 7.82 -0.90 -12.68
C ASN A 142 8.80 -1.75 -13.50
N LEU A 143 8.89 -1.53 -14.82
CA LEU A 143 9.85 -2.22 -15.68
C LEU A 143 11.29 -1.92 -15.29
N SER A 144 11.62 -0.66 -15.01
CA SER A 144 12.96 -0.25 -14.57
C SER A 144 13.34 -0.91 -13.24
N ARG A 145 12.43 -0.93 -12.26
CA ARG A 145 12.65 -1.59 -10.97
C ARG A 145 12.80 -3.10 -11.13
N HIS A 146 11.97 -3.72 -11.98
CA HIS A 146 12.08 -5.15 -12.28
C HIS A 146 13.42 -5.48 -12.91
N ARG A 147 13.86 -4.70 -13.92
CA ARG A 147 15.19 -4.86 -14.52
C ARG A 147 16.30 -4.76 -13.47
N LEU A 148 16.27 -3.74 -12.61
CA LEU A 148 17.27 -3.59 -11.54
C LEU A 148 17.28 -4.78 -10.58
N SER A 149 16.11 -5.31 -10.24
CA SER A 149 15.98 -6.51 -9.39
C SER A 149 16.61 -7.73 -10.04
N ILE A 150 16.38 -7.95 -11.34
CA ILE A 150 16.98 -9.06 -12.09
C ILE A 150 18.51 -8.93 -12.15
N VAL A 151 19.03 -7.74 -12.45
CA VAL A 151 20.48 -7.49 -12.48
C VAL A 151 21.11 -7.77 -11.12
N LYS A 152 20.47 -7.30 -10.03
CA LYS A 152 20.93 -7.56 -8.65
C LYS A 152 20.93 -9.06 -8.33
N LYS A 153 19.87 -9.79 -8.69
CA LYS A 153 19.78 -11.24 -8.50
C LYS A 153 20.87 -11.98 -9.28
N SER A 154 21.11 -11.62 -10.55
CA SER A 154 22.18 -12.19 -11.35
C SER A 154 23.55 -12.03 -10.68
N GLY A 155 23.86 -10.84 -10.17
CA GLY A 155 25.10 -10.61 -9.42
C GLY A 155 25.19 -11.47 -8.13
N GLN A 156 24.07 -11.64 -7.42
CA GLN A 156 24.03 -12.51 -6.23
C GLN A 156 24.30 -13.98 -6.58
N GLU A 157 23.72 -14.48 -7.66
CA GLU A 157 23.97 -15.87 -8.11
C GLU A 157 25.42 -16.04 -8.55
N THR A 158 26.02 -15.08 -9.23
CA THR A 158 27.45 -15.09 -9.57
C THR A 158 28.31 -15.22 -8.31
N GLN A 159 28.01 -14.44 -7.26
CA GLN A 159 28.72 -14.53 -5.99
C GLN A 159 28.55 -15.89 -5.31
N ARG A 160 27.37 -16.50 -5.41
CA ARG A 160 27.10 -17.86 -4.88
C ARG A 160 27.94 -18.91 -5.59
N ILE A 161 28.03 -18.84 -6.94
CA ILE A 161 28.89 -19.74 -7.75
C ILE A 161 30.36 -19.58 -7.32
N GLN A 162 30.84 -18.34 -7.24
CA GLN A 162 32.21 -18.07 -6.78
C GLN A 162 32.48 -18.67 -5.39
N LYS A 163 31.55 -18.45 -4.44
CA LYS A 163 31.71 -19.01 -3.11
C LYS A 163 31.72 -20.53 -3.08
N ALA A 164 30.87 -21.17 -3.88
CA ALA A 164 30.85 -22.63 -4.00
C ALA A 164 32.18 -23.16 -4.52
N MET A 165 32.76 -22.51 -5.54
CA MET A 165 34.08 -22.89 -6.08
C MET A 165 35.19 -22.67 -5.05
N GLU A 166 35.20 -21.57 -4.34
CA GLU A 166 36.18 -21.35 -3.27
C GLU A 166 36.09 -22.43 -2.18
N MET A 167 34.88 -22.88 -1.81
CA MET A 167 34.68 -23.99 -0.88
C MET A 167 35.28 -25.33 -1.38
N MET A 168 35.38 -25.52 -2.71
CA MET A 168 36.04 -26.66 -3.34
C MET A 168 37.54 -26.42 -3.59
N ASN A 169 38.07 -25.30 -3.10
CA ASN A 169 39.46 -24.85 -3.38
C ASN A 169 39.75 -24.60 -4.86
N ILE A 170 38.74 -24.25 -5.65
CA ILE A 170 38.84 -23.87 -7.05
C ILE A 170 38.89 -22.36 -7.17
N LYS A 171 40.06 -21.78 -7.43
CA LYS A 171 40.25 -20.32 -7.47
C LYS A 171 40.15 -19.78 -8.89
N LEU A 172 38.99 -20.01 -9.53
CA LEU A 172 38.76 -19.65 -10.92
C LEU A 172 38.87 -18.13 -11.17
N SER A 173 38.47 -17.32 -10.22
CA SER A 173 38.55 -15.86 -10.28
C SER A 173 39.98 -15.29 -10.36
N THR A 174 41.00 -16.08 -10.02
CA THR A 174 42.41 -15.67 -10.16
C THR A 174 42.94 -15.90 -11.56
N VAL A 175 42.28 -16.74 -12.36
CA VAL A 175 42.73 -17.17 -13.71
C VAL A 175 41.92 -16.48 -14.81
N ILE A 176 40.63 -16.26 -14.59
CA ILE A 176 39.73 -15.61 -15.55
C ILE A 176 39.02 -14.40 -14.91
N SER A 177 38.93 -13.33 -15.69
CA SER A 177 38.28 -12.08 -15.23
C SER A 177 36.76 -12.15 -15.21
N ASP A 178 36.17 -12.99 -16.07
CA ASP A 178 34.71 -13.14 -16.18
C ASP A 178 34.30 -14.61 -16.09
N ILE A 179 33.79 -15.00 -14.94
CA ILE A 179 33.33 -16.36 -14.65
C ILE A 179 32.07 -16.71 -15.45
N LEU A 180 31.24 -15.73 -15.81
CA LEU A 180 30.05 -15.96 -16.63
C LEU A 180 30.30 -15.89 -18.12
N GLY A 181 31.52 -15.54 -18.55
CA GLY A 181 31.95 -15.57 -19.94
C GLY A 181 32.03 -16.99 -20.51
N LYS A 182 32.20 -17.12 -21.82
CA LYS A 182 32.23 -18.41 -22.50
C LYS A 182 33.25 -19.40 -21.90
N SER A 183 34.45 -18.93 -21.56
CA SER A 183 35.48 -19.76 -20.93
C SER A 183 35.08 -20.19 -19.51
N GLY A 184 34.49 -19.28 -18.70
CA GLY A 184 34.06 -19.63 -17.37
C GLY A 184 32.91 -20.63 -17.37
N GLN A 185 31.93 -20.45 -18.24
CA GLN A 185 30.80 -21.38 -18.39
C GLN A 185 31.24 -22.78 -18.89
N ALA A 186 32.31 -22.85 -19.65
CA ALA A 186 32.85 -24.14 -20.12
C ALA A 186 33.61 -24.92 -19.02
N ILE A 187 34.01 -24.25 -17.94
CA ILE A 187 34.73 -24.83 -16.80
C ILE A 187 33.78 -25.24 -15.67
N ILE A 188 32.69 -24.52 -15.51
CA ILE A 188 31.66 -24.77 -14.48
C ILE A 188 30.72 -25.88 -14.95
#